data_137ee806291e18d82aa9081a3dec409d
#
_entry.id   137ee806291e18d82aa9081a3dec409d
#
_cell.length_a   1.000
_cell.length_b   1.000
_cell.length_c   1.000
_cell.angle_alpha   90.00
_cell.angle_beta   90.00
_cell.angle_gamma   90.00
#
_symmetry.space_group_name_H-M   'P 1'
#
loop_
_entity.id
_entity.type
_entity.pdbx_description
1 polymer ?
#
loop_
_entity_poly.entity_id
_entity_poly.type
_entity_poly.pdbx_seq_one_letter_code
_entity_poly.pdbx_strand_id
1 'polypeptide(L)'
;MIKGKKVGLRAVEKQDLPFLRDWRNIVEFRKNFREVRELSLTDQEAWFDHLQKTKHINYMFIIVDLDTQKPIGAAGLLYINWIIRSADFSFYIGDQDKYIGDDGIAKEAAKLLIDYGFNNLNLHKIWMELYEFDSEKL
;
A
#
# COMPACT_ATOMS: atom_id res chain seq x y z
N MET A 1 -8.46 -9.85 8.55
CA MET A 1 -8.60 -8.71 7.61
C MET A 1 -9.18 -7.51 8.35
N ILE A 2 -8.63 -6.35 8.11
CA ILE A 2 -9.17 -5.10 8.64
C ILE A 2 -10.21 -4.62 7.65
N LYS A 3 -11.49 -4.61 8.05
CA LYS A 3 -12.61 -4.35 7.12
C LYS A 3 -13.23 -2.99 7.33
N GLY A 4 -13.45 -2.28 6.22
CA GLY A 4 -14.33 -1.12 6.16
C GLY A 4 -15.68 -1.52 5.56
N LYS A 5 -16.34 -0.58 4.91
CA LYS A 5 -17.62 -0.82 4.24
C LYS A 5 -17.43 -1.39 2.84
N LYS A 6 -16.48 -0.84 2.08
CA LYS A 6 -16.24 -1.18 0.68
C LYS A 6 -14.94 -1.94 0.48
N VAL A 7 -13.94 -1.69 1.33
CA VAL A 7 -12.62 -2.28 1.19
C VAL A 7 -12.14 -2.90 2.49
N GLY A 8 -11.17 -3.80 2.37
CA GLY A 8 -10.48 -4.39 3.49
C GLY A 8 -8.97 -4.38 3.25
N LEU A 9 -8.23 -4.50 4.33
CA LEU A 9 -6.77 -4.63 4.30
C LEU A 9 -6.41 -6.00 4.85
N ARG A 10 -5.66 -6.79 4.09
CA ARG A 10 -5.19 -8.11 4.53
C ARG A 10 -3.70 -8.24 4.32
N ALA A 11 -3.11 -9.24 4.95
CA ALA A 11 -1.68 -9.50 4.80
C ALA A 11 -1.34 -9.81 3.32
N VAL A 12 -0.11 -9.47 2.94
CA VAL A 12 0.41 -9.85 1.62
C VAL A 12 0.75 -11.34 1.64
N GLU A 13 0.26 -12.06 0.65
CA GLU A 13 0.54 -13.47 0.45
C GLU A 13 1.44 -13.66 -0.78
N LYS A 14 2.14 -14.77 -0.84
CA LYS A 14 3.05 -15.04 -1.96
C LYS A 14 2.34 -15.03 -3.31
N GLN A 15 1.11 -15.51 -3.36
CA GLN A 15 0.30 -15.52 -4.59
C GLN A 15 -0.11 -14.13 -5.06
N ASP A 16 0.08 -13.09 -4.25
CA ASP A 16 -0.19 -11.71 -4.65
C ASP A 16 0.93 -11.10 -5.50
N LEU A 17 2.11 -11.69 -5.51
CA LEU A 17 3.30 -11.10 -6.13
C LEU A 17 3.12 -10.78 -7.62
N PRO A 18 2.46 -11.63 -8.44
CA PRO A 18 2.19 -11.26 -9.84
C PRO A 18 1.36 -9.99 -9.98
N PHE A 19 0.36 -9.79 -9.13
CA PHE A 19 -0.44 -8.55 -9.14
C PHE A 19 0.42 -7.34 -8.80
N LEU A 20 1.24 -7.46 -7.75
CA LEU A 20 2.10 -6.37 -7.31
C LEU A 20 3.11 -5.98 -8.38
N ARG A 21 3.72 -6.97 -9.05
CA ARG A 21 4.62 -6.73 -10.16
C ARG A 21 3.91 -5.98 -11.29
N ASP A 22 2.76 -6.47 -11.70
CA ASP A 22 2.03 -5.90 -12.84
C ASP A 22 1.58 -4.48 -12.55
N TRP A 23 1.08 -4.21 -11.35
CA TRP A 23 0.68 -2.85 -10.96
C TRP A 23 1.87 -1.89 -10.94
N ARG A 24 3.00 -2.33 -10.38
CA ARG A 24 4.20 -1.49 -10.30
C ARG A 24 4.81 -1.22 -11.68
N ASN A 25 4.53 -2.06 -12.66
CA ASN A 25 5.02 -1.94 -14.03
C ASN A 25 4.08 -1.11 -14.94
N ILE A 26 2.95 -0.65 -14.44
CA ILE A 26 2.06 0.23 -15.22
C ILE A 26 2.79 1.55 -15.45
N VAL A 27 3.03 1.87 -16.73
CA VAL A 27 3.87 3.01 -17.12
C VAL A 27 3.32 4.33 -16.59
N GLU A 28 2.02 4.51 -16.65
CA GLU A 28 1.35 5.73 -16.21
C GLU A 28 1.48 5.95 -14.70
N PHE A 29 1.67 4.88 -13.95
CA PHE A 29 1.73 4.94 -12.48
C PHE A 29 3.14 5.03 -11.95
N ARG A 30 4.11 4.33 -12.58
CA ARG A 30 5.43 4.17 -11.97
C ARG A 30 6.22 5.46 -11.82
N LYS A 31 5.85 6.50 -12.55
CA LYS A 31 6.44 7.84 -12.35
C LYS A 31 6.15 8.38 -10.95
N ASN A 32 5.12 7.87 -10.29
CA ASN A 32 4.72 8.28 -8.94
C ASN A 32 5.38 7.41 -7.85
N PHE A 33 6.24 6.47 -8.25
CA PHE A 33 6.97 5.58 -7.33
C PHE A 33 8.45 5.93 -7.34
N ARG A 34 9.13 5.58 -6.24
CA ARG A 34 10.59 5.75 -6.16
C ARG A 34 11.32 4.77 -7.07
N GLU A 35 10.77 3.56 -7.24
CA GLU A 35 11.33 2.55 -8.11
C GLU A 35 10.76 2.72 -9.52
N VAL A 36 11.63 3.00 -10.48
CA VAL A 36 11.23 3.26 -11.87
C VAL A 36 11.62 2.14 -12.83
N ARG A 37 12.34 1.12 -12.35
CA ARG A 37 12.74 0.00 -13.20
C ARG A 37 11.54 -0.90 -13.52
N GLU A 38 11.63 -1.56 -14.68
CA GLU A 38 10.69 -2.63 -15.01
C GLU A 38 10.97 -3.81 -14.10
N LEU A 39 9.97 -4.23 -13.30
CA LEU A 39 10.16 -5.27 -12.29
C LEU A 39 9.87 -6.65 -12.84
N SER A 40 10.73 -7.62 -12.53
CA SER A 40 10.50 -9.03 -12.79
C SER A 40 9.78 -9.68 -11.60
N LEU A 41 9.28 -10.89 -11.80
CA LEU A 41 8.71 -11.65 -10.68
C LEU A 41 9.79 -11.96 -9.64
N THR A 42 11.02 -12.21 -10.07
CA THR A 42 12.14 -12.41 -9.17
C THR A 42 12.41 -11.18 -8.29
N ASP A 43 12.32 -9.99 -8.88
CA ASP A 43 12.44 -8.74 -8.10
C ASP A 43 11.35 -8.66 -7.04
N GLN A 44 10.13 -9.02 -7.40
CA GLN A 44 9.00 -8.97 -6.47
C GLN A 44 9.15 -10.04 -5.37
N GLU A 45 9.67 -11.20 -5.71
CA GLU A 45 9.96 -12.25 -4.72
C GLU A 45 11.05 -11.80 -3.73
N ALA A 46 12.10 -11.14 -4.22
CA ALA A 46 13.14 -10.59 -3.35
C ALA A 46 12.57 -9.53 -2.39
N TRP A 47 11.66 -8.69 -2.88
CA TRP A 47 10.96 -7.72 -2.05
C TRP A 47 10.14 -8.42 -0.95
N PHE A 48 9.44 -9.49 -1.32
CA PHE A 48 8.63 -10.25 -0.37
C PHE A 48 9.51 -10.90 0.72
N ASP A 49 10.65 -11.47 0.33
CA ASP A 49 11.59 -12.05 1.29
C ASP A 49 12.13 -10.99 2.25
N HIS A 50 12.45 -9.81 1.72
CA HIS A 50 12.88 -8.67 2.55
C HIS A 50 11.76 -8.26 3.51
N LEU A 51 10.51 -8.20 3.04
CA LEU A 51 9.35 -7.87 3.87
C LEU A 51 9.21 -8.87 5.03
N GLN A 52 9.38 -10.17 4.76
CA GLN A 52 9.31 -11.18 5.82
C GLN A 52 10.37 -10.97 6.91
N LYS A 53 11.56 -10.54 6.52
CA LYS A 53 12.67 -10.28 7.45
C LYS A 53 12.52 -8.96 8.22
N THR A 54 11.72 -8.06 7.73
CA THR A 54 11.57 -6.71 8.29
C THR A 54 10.14 -6.43 8.78
N LYS A 55 9.38 -7.46 9.12
CA LYS A 55 7.98 -7.33 9.57
C LYS A 55 7.82 -6.46 10.81
N HIS A 56 8.86 -6.33 11.60
CA HIS A 56 8.82 -5.54 12.84
C HIS A 56 8.79 -4.03 12.55
N ILE A 57 9.16 -3.61 11.34
CA ILE A 57 9.19 -2.18 10.97
C ILE A 57 8.44 -1.89 9.68
N ASN A 58 8.00 -2.90 8.94
CA ASN A 58 7.31 -2.72 7.66
C ASN A 58 6.02 -3.54 7.66
N TYR A 59 4.90 -2.83 7.72
CA TYR A 59 3.57 -3.42 7.75
C TYR A 59 2.89 -3.14 6.41
N MET A 60 2.92 -4.15 5.51
CA MET A 60 2.29 -4.05 4.19
C MET A 60 1.01 -4.84 4.13
N PHE A 61 0.05 -4.31 3.42
CA PHE A 61 -1.28 -4.91 3.22
C PHE A 61 -1.66 -4.89 1.75
N ILE A 62 -2.47 -5.85 1.37
CA ILE A 62 -3.22 -5.84 0.11
C ILE A 62 -4.56 -5.16 0.38
N ILE A 63 -4.94 -4.25 -0.48
CA ILE A 63 -6.26 -3.63 -0.46
C ILE A 63 -7.19 -4.50 -1.28
N VAL A 64 -8.28 -4.92 -0.67
CA VAL A 64 -9.27 -5.82 -1.30
C VAL A 64 -10.59 -5.09 -1.46
N ASP A 65 -11.19 -5.18 -2.64
CA ASP A 65 -12.56 -4.75 -2.89
C ASP A 65 -13.48 -5.79 -2.25
N LEU A 66 -14.27 -5.40 -1.26
CA LEU A 66 -15.11 -6.36 -0.53
C LEU A 66 -16.28 -6.89 -1.36
N ASP A 67 -16.74 -6.14 -2.37
CA ASP A 67 -17.82 -6.60 -3.25
C ASP A 67 -17.37 -7.75 -4.14
N THR A 68 -16.19 -7.64 -4.73
CA THR A 68 -15.66 -8.63 -5.67
C THR A 68 -14.69 -9.60 -5.02
N GLN A 69 -14.20 -9.31 -3.83
CA GLN A 69 -13.16 -10.06 -3.12
C GLN A 69 -11.82 -10.07 -3.87
N LYS A 70 -11.62 -9.13 -4.78
CA LYS A 70 -10.40 -9.05 -5.59
C LYS A 70 -9.40 -8.05 -5.00
N PRO A 71 -8.10 -8.34 -5.10
CA PRO A 71 -7.07 -7.36 -4.75
C PRO A 71 -7.09 -6.22 -5.76
N ILE A 72 -7.02 -5.00 -5.27
CA ILE A 72 -7.06 -3.78 -6.10
C ILE A 72 -5.88 -2.85 -5.87
N GLY A 73 -5.08 -3.09 -4.84
CA GLY A 73 -3.96 -2.23 -4.55
C GLY A 73 -3.17 -2.71 -3.36
N ALA A 74 -2.25 -1.88 -2.91
CA ALA A 74 -1.42 -2.17 -1.75
C ALA A 74 -1.20 -0.90 -0.93
N ALA A 75 -1.02 -1.09 0.37
CA ALA A 75 -0.79 0.01 1.29
C ALA A 75 0.04 -0.46 2.46
N GLY A 76 0.80 0.43 3.07
CA GLY A 76 1.63 0.05 4.19
C GLY A 76 2.08 1.19 5.05
N LEU A 77 2.53 0.82 6.24
CA LEU A 77 3.23 1.68 7.16
C LEU A 77 4.65 1.14 7.24
N LEU A 78 5.59 1.90 6.71
CA LEU A 78 6.96 1.44 6.47
C LEU A 78 7.96 2.20 7.33
N TYR A 79 9.13 1.58 7.50
CA TYR A 79 10.25 2.21 8.22
C TYR A 79 9.82 2.73 9.58
N ILE A 80 9.04 1.91 10.31
CA ILE A 80 8.50 2.32 11.61
C ILE A 80 9.65 2.56 12.58
N ASN A 81 9.67 3.74 13.17
CA ASN A 81 10.58 4.07 14.26
C ASN A 81 9.76 4.01 15.55
N TRP A 82 9.97 2.96 16.34
CA TRP A 82 9.17 2.75 17.55
C TRP A 82 9.52 3.71 18.69
N ILE A 83 10.69 4.35 18.62
CA ILE A 83 11.10 5.30 19.66
C ILE A 83 10.31 6.60 19.52
N ILE A 84 10.29 7.17 18.32
CA ILE A 84 9.51 8.39 18.07
C ILE A 84 8.09 8.06 17.57
N ARG A 85 7.77 6.81 17.39
CA ARG A 85 6.46 6.30 17.00
C ARG A 85 5.97 6.92 15.69
N SER A 86 6.80 6.79 14.64
CA SER A 86 6.49 7.33 13.33
C SER A 86 6.59 6.26 12.26
N ALA A 87 5.89 6.48 11.15
CA ALA A 87 5.93 5.58 10.00
C ALA A 87 5.74 6.36 8.70
N ASP A 88 6.31 5.82 7.62
CA ASP A 88 6.10 6.30 6.25
C ASP A 88 4.86 5.60 5.68
N PHE A 89 3.91 6.39 5.22
CA PHE A 89 2.67 5.91 4.62
C PHE A 89 2.91 5.62 3.13
N SER A 90 2.70 4.38 2.72
CA SER A 90 2.79 3.94 1.32
C SER A 90 1.42 3.48 0.86
N PHE A 91 1.01 3.89 -0.35
CA PHE A 91 -0.35 3.64 -0.79
C PHE A 91 -0.46 3.75 -2.30
N TYR A 92 -1.08 2.75 -2.95
CA TYR A 92 -1.51 2.88 -4.33
C TYR A 92 -2.66 1.92 -4.64
N ILE A 93 -3.50 2.33 -5.58
CA ILE A 93 -4.54 1.49 -6.17
C ILE A 93 -4.04 1.06 -7.54
N GLY A 94 -3.82 -0.26 -7.72
CA GLY A 94 -3.30 -0.80 -8.98
C GLY A 94 -4.36 -0.95 -10.05
N ASP A 95 -5.63 -1.17 -9.65
CA ASP A 95 -6.74 -1.19 -10.58
C ASP A 95 -7.00 0.24 -11.06
N GLN A 96 -6.71 0.51 -12.35
CA GLN A 96 -6.78 1.86 -12.90
C GLN A 96 -8.15 2.51 -12.75
N ASP A 97 -9.23 1.72 -12.87
CA ASP A 97 -10.59 2.22 -12.75
C ASP A 97 -10.90 2.67 -11.31
N LYS A 98 -10.10 2.24 -10.35
CA LYS A 98 -10.27 2.54 -8.93
C LYS A 98 -9.23 3.52 -8.39
N TYR A 99 -8.21 3.89 -9.19
CA TYR A 99 -7.11 4.74 -8.70
C TYR A 99 -7.60 6.15 -8.42
N ILE A 100 -7.60 6.53 -7.14
CA ILE A 100 -8.10 7.82 -6.66
C ILE A 100 -9.50 8.12 -7.27
N GLY A 101 -10.32 7.07 -7.37
CA GLY A 101 -11.64 7.18 -8.00
C GLY A 101 -12.69 7.87 -7.12
N ASP A 102 -13.84 8.16 -7.74
CA ASP A 102 -14.92 8.92 -7.10
C ASP A 102 -15.77 8.09 -6.13
N ASP A 103 -15.60 6.78 -6.09
CA ASP A 103 -16.40 5.88 -5.25
C ASP A 103 -15.96 5.82 -3.78
N GLY A 104 -14.89 6.53 -3.43
CA GLY A 104 -14.41 6.61 -2.04
C GLY A 104 -13.58 5.42 -1.59
N ILE A 105 -13.25 4.49 -2.48
CA ILE A 105 -12.47 3.29 -2.15
C ILE A 105 -11.08 3.65 -1.62
N ALA A 106 -10.37 4.53 -2.34
CA ALA A 106 -9.03 4.95 -1.94
C ALA A 106 -9.04 5.66 -0.59
N LYS A 107 -10.00 6.55 -0.39
CA LYS A 107 -10.15 7.30 0.85
C LYS A 107 -10.44 6.37 2.03
N GLU A 108 -11.32 5.39 1.85
CA GLU A 108 -11.63 4.43 2.90
C GLU A 108 -10.43 3.56 3.25
N ALA A 109 -9.71 3.07 2.25
CA ALA A 109 -8.51 2.26 2.48
C ALA A 109 -7.43 3.05 3.24
N ALA A 110 -7.20 4.30 2.85
CA ALA A 110 -6.26 5.17 3.53
C ALA A 110 -6.66 5.39 4.99
N LYS A 111 -7.94 5.66 5.23
CA LYS A 111 -8.45 5.86 6.58
C LYS A 111 -8.28 4.63 7.45
N LEU A 112 -8.57 3.45 6.93
CA LEU A 112 -8.39 2.19 7.66
C LEU A 112 -6.93 2.01 8.10
N LEU A 113 -5.98 2.30 7.21
CA LEU A 113 -4.57 2.15 7.51
C LEU A 113 -4.09 3.17 8.54
N ILE A 114 -4.51 4.42 8.40
CA ILE A 114 -4.16 5.48 9.34
C ILE A 114 -4.73 5.17 10.73
N ASP A 115 -5.99 4.77 10.80
CA ASP A 115 -6.62 4.41 12.06
C ASP A 115 -5.89 3.21 12.71
N TYR A 116 -5.50 2.23 11.93
CA TYR A 116 -4.72 1.09 12.41
C TYR A 116 -3.38 1.55 13.00
N GLY A 117 -2.69 2.46 12.30
CA GLY A 117 -1.41 2.98 12.77
C GLY A 117 -1.53 3.70 14.11
N PHE A 118 -2.50 4.58 14.24
CA PHE A 118 -2.66 5.35 15.48
C PHE A 118 -3.26 4.51 16.61
N ASN A 119 -4.25 3.68 16.32
CA ASN A 119 -5.01 2.99 17.38
C ASN A 119 -4.46 1.62 17.76
N ASN A 120 -3.88 0.88 16.82
CA ASN A 120 -3.36 -0.46 17.07
C ASN A 120 -1.85 -0.48 17.25
N LEU A 121 -1.10 0.33 16.49
CA LEU A 121 0.35 0.39 16.60
C LEU A 121 0.83 1.51 17.52
N ASN A 122 -0.08 2.31 18.04
CA ASN A 122 0.23 3.41 18.94
C ASN A 122 1.24 4.41 18.34
N LEU A 123 1.12 4.67 17.04
CA LEU A 123 1.96 5.65 16.38
C LEU A 123 1.57 7.07 16.77
N HIS A 124 2.53 7.96 16.76
CA HIS A 124 2.34 9.37 17.06
C HIS A 124 2.30 10.20 15.77
N LYS A 125 3.02 9.76 14.73
CA LYS A 125 3.15 10.49 13.47
C LYS A 125 3.15 9.51 12.30
N ILE A 126 2.35 9.83 11.29
CA ILE A 126 2.36 9.13 10.01
C ILE A 126 2.64 10.18 8.94
N TRP A 127 3.64 9.96 8.12
CA TRP A 127 4.07 10.92 7.09
C TRP A 127 4.16 10.24 5.74
N MET A 128 4.14 11.03 4.66
CA MET A 128 4.30 10.50 3.30
C MET A 128 5.03 11.52 2.44
N GLU A 129 5.71 11.01 1.41
CA GLU A 129 6.33 11.84 0.40
C GLU A 129 5.49 11.78 -0.87
N LEU A 130 5.27 12.94 -1.49
CA LEU A 130 4.55 13.07 -2.74
C LEU A 130 5.41 13.83 -3.72
N TYR A 131 5.35 13.45 -4.99
CA TYR A 131 5.95 14.26 -6.05
C TYR A 131 5.01 15.42 -6.35
N GLU A 132 5.56 16.59 -6.65
CA GLU A 132 4.73 17.78 -6.91
C GLU A 132 3.85 17.63 -8.14
N PHE A 133 4.24 16.75 -9.08
CA PHE A 133 3.43 16.48 -10.27
C PHE A 133 2.26 15.51 -10.01
N ASP A 134 2.18 14.93 -8.84
CA ASP A 134 1.09 13.99 -8.49
C ASP A 134 -0.07 14.76 -7.86
N SER A 135 -0.78 15.50 -8.70
CA SER A 135 -1.87 16.38 -8.26
C SER A 135 -3.06 15.63 -7.67
N GLU A 136 -3.22 14.34 -8.05
CA GLU A 136 -4.33 13.53 -7.53
C GLU A 136 -4.19 13.19 -6.05
N LYS A 137 -2.93 13.12 -5.55
CA LYS A 137 -2.68 12.85 -4.14
C LYS A 137 -2.51 14.11 -3.29
N LEU A 138 -2.21 15.21 -3.93
CA LEU A 138 -2.05 16.46 -3.23
C LEU A 138 -3.39 17.02 -2.79
#